data_1784c3b62370b1a925fb139d4f85704c
#
_entry.id   1784c3b62370b1a925fb139d4f85704c
#
_cell.length_a   1.000
_cell.length_b   1.000
_cell.length_c   1.000
_cell.angle_alpha   90.00
_cell.angle_beta   90.00
_cell.angle_gamma   90.00
#
_symmetry.space_group_name_H-M   'P 1'
#
loop_
_entity.id
_entity.type
_entity.pdbx_description
1 polymer ?
#
loop_
_entity_poly.entity_id
_entity_poly.type
_entity_poly.pdbx_seq_one_letter_code
_entity_poly.pdbx_strand_id
1 'polypeptide(L)'
;EFFESGHDLCVSSWDVLTAQVRLSGEILLYDENGAEAGVGTAEYLLDQGQKVHMVTPDRLIGTHIGPTNYPAAMKKFYNAGMQMTTDHRLVSLRRESGKIIARLWCDLTSTPLEKTVDHVVVENGTLPADDVYFELKKDAMNLGMTDIDALADLHPQTINLNEDGKYRLFRIGDAVASRNVHAAMFEARRLCMVF
;
A
#
# COMPACT_ATOMS: atom_id res chain seq x y z
N GLU A 1 13.55 1.57 -3.45
CA GLU A 1 13.29 3.00 -3.13
C GLU A 1 12.10 3.45 -3.97
N PHE A 2 11.14 4.15 -3.35
CA PHE A 2 9.87 4.51 -4.00
C PHE A 2 10.00 5.81 -4.79
N PHE A 3 10.98 6.67 -4.49
CA PHE A 3 11.30 7.90 -5.20
C PHE A 3 12.80 8.23 -5.09
N GLU A 4 13.30 9.22 -5.84
CA GLU A 4 14.74 9.39 -6.09
C GLU A 4 15.55 9.85 -4.87
N SER A 5 14.98 10.75 -4.02
CA SER A 5 15.72 11.31 -2.87
C SER A 5 14.81 11.99 -1.84
N GLY A 6 15.31 12.14 -0.60
CA GLY A 6 14.61 12.84 0.49
C GLY A 6 13.73 11.92 1.34
N HIS A 7 14.04 10.62 1.39
CA HIS A 7 13.27 9.64 2.18
C HIS A 7 13.22 9.96 3.69
N ASP A 8 14.22 10.67 4.19
CA ASP A 8 14.30 11.15 5.58
C ASP A 8 13.39 12.35 5.88
N LEU A 9 12.77 12.93 4.86
CA LEU A 9 11.90 14.09 4.97
C LEU A 9 10.40 13.74 5.02
N CYS A 10 10.06 12.46 4.95
CA CYS A 10 8.68 12.01 5.05
C CYS A 10 8.50 11.03 6.21
N VAL A 11 7.24 10.85 6.60
CA VAL A 11 6.80 9.85 7.57
C VAL A 11 5.77 8.93 6.91
N SER A 12 5.58 7.74 7.43
CA SER A 12 4.57 6.82 6.88
C SER A 12 3.16 7.14 7.38
N SER A 13 2.15 6.68 6.66
CA SER A 13 0.75 6.68 7.11
C SER A 13 0.61 5.94 8.45
N TRP A 14 1.39 4.89 8.68
CA TRP A 14 1.41 4.13 9.91
C TRP A 14 1.89 4.94 11.11
N ASP A 15 2.96 5.75 10.96
CA ASP A 15 3.46 6.62 12.02
C ASP A 15 2.39 7.65 12.45
N VAL A 16 1.60 8.13 11.49
CA VAL A 16 0.49 9.05 11.72
C VAL A 16 -0.66 8.35 12.44
N LEU A 17 -1.14 7.21 11.91
CA LEU A 17 -2.31 6.50 12.44
C LEU A 17 -2.05 5.88 13.82
N THR A 18 -0.80 5.49 14.11
CA THR A 18 -0.40 4.98 15.43
C THR A 18 -0.01 6.09 16.41
N ALA A 19 -0.17 7.36 15.99
CA ALA A 19 0.16 8.54 16.79
C ALA A 19 1.63 8.62 17.27
N GLN A 20 2.55 7.96 16.54
CA GLN A 20 3.99 8.10 16.79
C GLN A 20 4.50 9.49 16.42
N VAL A 21 3.85 10.13 15.45
CA VAL A 21 4.13 11.51 15.05
C VAL A 21 2.86 12.36 15.14
N ARG A 22 3.05 13.64 15.47
CA ARG A 22 1.99 14.66 15.40
C ARG A 22 2.40 15.69 14.39
N LEU A 23 1.57 15.88 13.38
CA LEU A 23 1.82 16.80 12.28
C LEU A 23 0.92 18.02 12.42
N SER A 24 1.37 19.18 11.94
CA SER A 24 0.60 20.42 11.94
C SER A 24 0.92 21.27 10.73
N GLY A 25 -0.09 21.99 10.23
CA GLY A 25 0.07 22.89 9.09
C GLY A 25 -0.38 22.26 7.77
N GLU A 26 0.37 22.52 6.70
CA GLU A 26 0.10 22.00 5.36
C GLU A 26 0.82 20.67 5.17
N ILE A 27 0.06 19.63 4.87
CA ILE A 27 0.55 18.24 4.76
C ILE A 27 0.27 17.74 3.35
N LEU A 28 1.32 17.30 2.66
CA LEU A 28 1.17 16.51 1.44
C LEU A 28 1.09 15.04 1.84
N LEU A 29 0.00 14.37 1.50
CA LEU A 29 -0.18 12.93 1.63
C LEU A 29 -0.04 12.30 0.23
N TYR A 30 1.06 11.57 0.02
CA TYR A 30 1.28 10.80 -1.19
C TYR A 30 0.80 9.37 -1.00
N ASP A 31 -0.20 8.98 -1.77
CA ASP A 31 -0.81 7.65 -1.71
C ASP A 31 -0.59 6.91 -3.04
N GLU A 32 0.30 5.92 -3.02
CA GLU A 32 0.60 5.03 -4.14
C GLU A 32 -0.16 3.71 -4.06
N ASN A 33 -0.80 3.44 -2.91
CA ASN A 33 -1.50 2.20 -2.64
C ASN A 33 -2.99 2.25 -3.02
N GLY A 34 -3.60 3.43 -2.93
CA GLY A 34 -5.00 3.66 -3.29
C GLY A 34 -6.03 2.91 -2.42
N ALA A 35 -5.63 2.39 -1.26
CA ALA A 35 -6.46 1.61 -0.35
C ALA A 35 -6.89 2.41 0.89
N GLU A 36 -7.51 1.71 1.85
CA GLU A 36 -8.09 2.31 3.07
C GLU A 36 -7.08 3.08 3.92
N ALA A 37 -5.79 2.69 3.92
CA ALA A 37 -4.77 3.33 4.75
C ALA A 37 -4.51 4.79 4.33
N GLY A 38 -4.40 5.07 3.03
CA GLY A 38 -4.20 6.42 2.51
C GLY A 38 -5.41 7.31 2.79
N VAL A 39 -6.60 6.85 2.46
CA VAL A 39 -7.85 7.59 2.68
C VAL A 39 -8.12 7.78 4.17
N GLY A 40 -7.93 6.75 5.00
CA GLY A 40 -8.09 6.85 6.45
C GLY A 40 -7.11 7.82 7.08
N THR A 41 -5.87 7.88 6.57
CA THR A 41 -4.88 8.87 7.01
C THR A 41 -5.32 10.30 6.66
N ALA A 42 -5.85 10.52 5.46
CA ALA A 42 -6.41 11.82 5.07
C ALA A 42 -7.56 12.22 5.99
N GLU A 43 -8.51 11.31 6.25
CA GLU A 43 -9.65 11.55 7.14
C GLU A 43 -9.20 11.90 8.56
N TYR A 44 -8.23 11.15 9.10
CA TYR A 44 -7.68 11.38 10.44
C TYR A 44 -7.02 12.75 10.55
N LEU A 45 -6.19 13.14 9.57
CA LEU A 45 -5.53 14.44 9.57
C LEU A 45 -6.53 15.60 9.43
N LEU A 46 -7.56 15.46 8.60
CA LEU A 46 -8.63 16.44 8.47
C LEU A 46 -9.41 16.60 9.78
N ASP A 47 -9.69 15.51 10.50
CA ASP A 47 -10.34 15.55 11.83
C ASP A 47 -9.49 16.24 12.89
N GLN A 48 -8.16 16.25 12.72
CA GLN A 48 -7.24 17.03 13.53
C GLN A 48 -7.14 18.52 13.11
N GLY A 49 -7.94 18.94 12.13
CA GLY A 49 -7.94 20.31 11.61
C GLY A 49 -6.75 20.65 10.72
N GLN A 50 -6.04 19.65 10.19
CA GLN A 50 -4.90 19.89 9.33
C GLN A 50 -5.33 20.18 7.89
N LYS A 51 -4.49 20.92 7.15
CA LYS A 51 -4.69 21.14 5.72
C LYS A 51 -3.99 20.01 4.95
N VAL A 52 -4.78 19.17 4.31
CA VAL A 52 -4.28 18.01 3.56
C VAL A 52 -4.36 18.26 2.06
N HIS A 53 -3.26 17.96 1.37
CA HIS A 53 -3.21 17.85 -0.08
C HIS A 53 -2.86 16.40 -0.42
N MET A 54 -3.82 15.65 -0.93
CA MET A 54 -3.60 14.26 -1.32
C MET A 54 -3.15 14.16 -2.77
N VAL A 55 -2.09 13.41 -3.01
CA VAL A 55 -1.48 13.20 -4.33
C VAL A 55 -1.39 11.70 -4.59
N THR A 56 -1.72 11.27 -5.78
CA THR A 56 -1.63 9.85 -6.20
C THR A 56 -1.17 9.75 -7.65
N PRO A 57 -0.41 8.70 -8.01
CA PRO A 57 -0.13 8.37 -9.41
C PRO A 57 -1.36 7.81 -10.13
N ASP A 58 -2.35 7.33 -9.40
CA ASP A 58 -3.60 6.82 -9.95
C ASP A 58 -4.49 7.93 -10.52
N ARG A 59 -5.45 7.56 -11.35
CA ARG A 59 -6.46 8.46 -11.92
C ARG A 59 -7.52 8.90 -10.92
N LEU A 60 -7.69 8.15 -9.84
CA LEU A 60 -8.68 8.40 -8.79
C LEU A 60 -8.02 8.27 -7.43
N ILE A 61 -8.40 9.14 -6.50
CA ILE A 61 -8.07 8.95 -5.10
C ILE A 61 -8.82 7.71 -4.59
N GLY A 62 -8.11 6.83 -3.88
CA GLY A 62 -8.72 5.65 -3.26
C GLY A 62 -9.22 4.62 -4.28
N THR A 63 -8.45 4.33 -5.32
CA THR A 63 -8.79 3.43 -6.43
C THR A 63 -9.25 2.04 -5.95
N HIS A 64 -8.74 1.57 -4.82
CA HIS A 64 -9.04 0.25 -4.25
C HIS A 64 -10.09 0.27 -3.14
N ILE A 65 -10.66 1.44 -2.83
CA ILE A 65 -11.74 1.53 -1.85
C ILE A 65 -13.05 1.03 -2.44
N GLY A 66 -13.76 0.21 -1.67
CA GLY A 66 -15.04 -0.33 -2.10
C GLY A 66 -16.08 0.75 -2.40
N PRO A 67 -16.98 0.52 -3.37
CA PRO A 67 -17.95 1.52 -3.84
C PRO A 67 -18.93 1.99 -2.75
N THR A 68 -19.05 1.25 -1.67
CA THR A 68 -19.89 1.62 -0.52
C THR A 68 -19.24 2.73 0.32
N ASN A 69 -17.92 2.66 0.52
CA ASN A 69 -17.18 3.58 1.38
C ASN A 69 -16.70 4.84 0.63
N TYR A 70 -16.41 4.69 -0.65
CA TYR A 70 -15.86 5.77 -1.50
C TYR A 70 -16.69 7.07 -1.45
N PRO A 71 -18.03 7.07 -1.61
CA PRO A 71 -18.82 8.30 -1.60
C PRO A 71 -18.75 9.04 -0.26
N ALA A 72 -18.66 8.29 0.86
CA ALA A 72 -18.59 8.89 2.19
C ALA A 72 -17.26 9.62 2.40
N ALA A 73 -16.15 9.00 2.02
CA ALA A 73 -14.83 9.60 2.08
C ALA A 73 -14.74 10.84 1.18
N MET A 74 -15.16 10.75 -0.07
CA MET A 74 -15.14 11.89 -1.00
C MET A 74 -16.01 13.05 -0.51
N LYS A 75 -17.18 12.78 0.05
CA LYS A 75 -18.03 13.82 0.66
C LYS A 75 -17.29 14.56 1.76
N LYS A 76 -16.56 13.85 2.62
CA LYS A 76 -15.75 14.46 3.69
C LYS A 76 -14.65 15.34 3.09
N PHE A 77 -13.92 14.84 2.10
CA PHE A 77 -12.83 15.56 1.44
C PHE A 77 -13.31 16.84 0.75
N TYR A 78 -14.40 16.79 0.00
CA TYR A 78 -15.00 17.96 -0.62
C TYR A 78 -15.48 18.99 0.40
N ASN A 79 -16.15 18.53 1.48
CA ASN A 79 -16.62 19.43 2.54
C ASN A 79 -15.48 20.10 3.28
N ALA A 80 -14.34 19.44 3.43
CA ALA A 80 -13.13 20.00 4.04
C ALA A 80 -12.32 20.91 3.08
N GLY A 81 -12.70 20.98 1.80
CA GLY A 81 -11.93 21.69 0.77
C GLY A 81 -10.55 21.08 0.53
N MET A 82 -10.40 19.78 0.76
CA MET A 82 -9.14 19.09 0.56
C MET A 82 -8.68 19.17 -0.89
N GLN A 83 -7.41 19.50 -1.09
CA GLN A 83 -6.81 19.46 -2.44
C GLN A 83 -6.49 18.02 -2.82
N MET A 84 -6.78 17.67 -4.06
CA MET A 84 -6.53 16.34 -4.61
C MET A 84 -5.83 16.50 -5.97
N THR A 85 -4.73 15.78 -6.16
CA THR A 85 -3.98 15.77 -7.42
C THR A 85 -3.75 14.31 -7.83
N THR A 86 -4.32 13.94 -8.96
CA THR A 86 -4.20 12.60 -9.57
C THR A 86 -3.16 12.59 -10.68
N ASP A 87 -2.81 11.41 -11.20
CA ASP A 87 -1.87 11.21 -12.30
C ASP A 87 -0.47 11.82 -12.03
N HIS A 88 -0.09 11.96 -10.76
CA HIS A 88 1.21 12.52 -10.37
C HIS A 88 1.94 11.60 -9.41
N ARG A 89 3.17 11.23 -9.76
CA ARG A 89 4.07 10.50 -8.87
C ARG A 89 4.99 11.44 -8.12
N LEU A 90 5.34 11.07 -6.90
CA LEU A 90 6.37 11.76 -6.12
C LEU A 90 7.75 11.38 -6.68
N VAL A 91 8.57 12.38 -6.97
CA VAL A 91 9.91 12.19 -7.54
C VAL A 91 10.99 12.40 -6.48
N SER A 92 10.91 13.49 -5.75
CA SER A 92 11.92 13.82 -4.74
C SER A 92 11.38 14.80 -3.71
N LEU A 93 12.03 14.80 -2.55
CA LEU A 93 11.79 15.77 -1.49
C LEU A 93 13.10 16.52 -1.19
N ARG A 94 13.00 17.81 -0.92
CA ARG A 94 14.12 18.61 -0.45
C ARG A 94 13.65 19.59 0.63
N ARG A 95 14.53 19.93 1.55
CA ARG A 95 14.26 20.95 2.57
C ARG A 95 14.77 22.31 2.11
N GLU A 96 13.92 23.32 2.19
CA GLU A 96 14.26 24.70 1.84
C GLU A 96 13.53 25.67 2.77
N SER A 97 14.26 26.58 3.40
CA SER A 97 13.69 27.60 4.28
C SER A 97 12.74 27.08 5.37
N GLY A 98 13.04 25.90 5.93
CA GLY A 98 12.24 25.27 6.99
C GLY A 98 11.03 24.49 6.49
N LYS A 99 10.70 24.56 5.22
CA LYS A 99 9.64 23.79 4.56
C LYS A 99 10.21 22.61 3.77
N ILE A 100 9.31 21.74 3.33
CA ILE A 100 9.63 20.63 2.41
C ILE A 100 9.05 21.00 1.04
N ILE A 101 9.89 20.90 0.02
CA ILE A 101 9.47 21.02 -1.36
C ILE A 101 9.38 19.61 -1.92
N ALA A 102 8.17 19.21 -2.27
CA ALA A 102 7.89 17.97 -2.94
C ALA A 102 7.85 18.20 -4.46
N ARG A 103 8.73 17.51 -5.17
CA ARG A 103 8.73 17.50 -6.63
C ARG A 103 7.88 16.33 -7.10
N LEU A 104 6.84 16.64 -7.83
CA LEU A 104 5.90 15.70 -8.44
C LEU A 104 6.12 15.70 -9.97
N TRP A 105 5.71 14.63 -10.60
CA TRP A 105 5.75 14.46 -12.05
C TRP A 105 4.42 13.94 -12.56
N CYS A 106 3.84 14.65 -13.52
CA CYS A 106 2.64 14.19 -14.21
C CYS A 106 3.02 13.29 -15.38
N ASP A 107 2.69 12.03 -15.30
CA ASP A 107 3.04 11.04 -16.35
C ASP A 107 2.23 11.26 -17.65
N LEU A 108 1.05 11.89 -17.57
CA LEU A 108 0.23 12.18 -18.74
C LEU A 108 0.78 13.36 -19.59
N THR A 109 1.23 14.41 -18.92
CA THR A 109 1.69 15.64 -19.59
C THR A 109 3.21 15.74 -19.68
N SER A 110 3.93 14.82 -18.98
CA SER A 110 5.40 14.85 -18.85
C SER A 110 5.90 16.19 -18.29
N THR A 111 5.19 16.73 -17.31
CA THR A 111 5.53 18.03 -16.70
C THR A 111 5.78 17.89 -15.19
N PRO A 112 6.75 18.64 -14.63
CA PRO A 112 6.95 18.71 -13.20
C PRO A 112 5.93 19.65 -12.53
N LEU A 113 5.63 19.34 -11.27
CA LEU A 113 4.88 20.19 -10.35
C LEU A 113 5.63 20.23 -9.01
N GLU A 114 5.81 21.41 -8.43
CA GLU A 114 6.37 21.51 -7.08
C GLU A 114 5.31 21.99 -6.09
N LYS A 115 5.36 21.42 -4.90
CA LYS A 115 4.52 21.78 -3.76
C LYS A 115 5.39 22.05 -2.54
N THR A 116 5.14 23.18 -1.89
CA THR A 116 5.81 23.55 -0.65
C THR A 116 4.86 23.27 0.51
N VAL A 117 5.30 22.43 1.45
CA VAL A 117 4.48 21.96 2.57
C VAL A 117 5.29 21.92 3.86
N ASP A 118 4.60 21.76 5.00
CA ASP A 118 5.24 21.58 6.31
C ASP A 118 5.71 20.15 6.51
N HIS A 119 4.90 19.19 6.07
CA HIS A 119 5.14 17.76 6.24
C HIS A 119 4.75 16.98 5.00
N VAL A 120 5.40 15.83 4.84
CA VAL A 120 5.04 14.84 3.82
C VAL A 120 4.76 13.51 4.51
N VAL A 121 3.63 12.92 4.18
CA VAL A 121 3.22 11.57 4.59
C VAL A 121 3.18 10.70 3.34
N VAL A 122 3.69 9.49 3.44
CA VAL A 122 3.68 8.53 2.33
C VAL A 122 2.93 7.26 2.70
N GLU A 123 2.14 6.76 1.77
CA GLU A 123 1.48 5.45 1.83
C GLU A 123 1.87 4.66 0.58
N ASN A 124 2.85 3.79 0.74
CA ASN A 124 3.43 2.97 -0.34
C ASN A 124 3.05 1.48 -0.21
N GLY A 125 2.02 1.18 0.58
CA GLY A 125 1.60 -0.19 0.88
C GLY A 125 2.50 -0.90 1.89
N THR A 126 2.42 -2.22 1.90
CA THR A 126 3.12 -3.09 2.86
C THR A 126 3.87 -4.21 2.14
N LEU A 127 4.95 -4.67 2.76
CA LEU A 127 5.65 -5.88 2.33
C LEU A 127 5.12 -7.08 3.11
N PRO A 128 5.03 -8.26 2.48
CA PRO A 128 4.67 -9.49 3.17
C PRO A 128 5.65 -9.81 4.30
N ALA A 129 5.14 -10.24 5.46
CA ALA A 129 5.94 -10.83 6.54
C ALA A 129 6.09 -12.32 6.27
N ASP A 130 6.99 -12.68 5.36
CA ASP A 130 7.11 -14.04 4.83
C ASP A 130 8.42 -14.77 5.22
N ASP A 131 9.17 -14.25 6.18
CA ASP A 131 10.43 -14.84 6.66
C ASP A 131 10.27 -16.30 7.06
N VAL A 132 9.20 -16.62 7.81
CA VAL A 132 8.89 -17.99 8.25
C VAL A 132 8.71 -18.95 7.06
N TYR A 133 8.06 -18.47 5.99
CA TYR A 133 7.93 -19.29 4.78
C TYR A 133 9.30 -19.59 4.16
N PHE A 134 10.16 -18.60 4.02
CA PHE A 134 11.48 -18.79 3.43
C PHE A 134 12.41 -19.66 4.32
N GLU A 135 12.28 -19.55 5.62
CA GLU A 135 13.00 -20.42 6.56
C GLU A 135 12.58 -21.89 6.44
N LEU A 136 11.29 -22.15 6.34
CA LEU A 136 10.73 -23.51 6.34
C LEU A 136 10.75 -24.19 4.96
N LYS A 137 10.75 -23.45 3.86
CA LYS A 137 10.55 -24.02 2.51
C LYS A 137 11.59 -25.08 2.12
N LYS A 138 12.80 -25.01 2.65
CA LYS A 138 13.89 -25.96 2.35
C LYS A 138 13.60 -27.40 2.83
N ASP A 139 12.82 -27.54 3.91
CA ASP A 139 12.47 -28.82 4.52
C ASP A 139 11.08 -29.32 4.05
N ALA A 140 10.44 -28.59 3.13
CA ALA A 140 9.16 -28.97 2.58
C ALA A 140 9.28 -29.90 1.37
N MET A 141 8.37 -30.88 1.24
CA MET A 141 8.31 -31.81 0.10
C MET A 141 8.17 -31.08 -1.25
N ASN A 142 7.35 -30.03 -1.29
CA ASN A 142 7.12 -29.22 -2.47
C ASN A 142 8.09 -28.02 -2.60
N LEU A 143 9.09 -27.89 -1.70
CA LEU A 143 9.99 -26.74 -1.61
C LEU A 143 9.25 -25.40 -1.67
N GLY A 144 8.05 -25.32 -1.09
CA GLY A 144 7.20 -24.14 -1.09
C GLY A 144 6.51 -23.84 -2.42
N MET A 145 6.62 -24.69 -3.42
CA MET A 145 5.98 -24.49 -4.72
C MET A 145 4.49 -24.84 -4.68
N THR A 146 3.70 -24.05 -5.40
CA THR A 146 2.29 -24.33 -5.68
C THR A 146 2.16 -24.63 -7.16
N ASP A 147 1.50 -25.74 -7.49
CA ASP A 147 1.09 -26.04 -8.86
C ASP A 147 -0.11 -25.17 -9.21
N ILE A 148 0.15 -24.14 -10.00
CA ILE A 148 -0.85 -23.12 -10.36
C ILE A 148 -1.93 -23.71 -11.27
N ASP A 149 -1.56 -24.60 -12.19
CA ASP A 149 -2.50 -25.21 -13.12
C ASP A 149 -3.42 -26.18 -12.37
N ALA A 150 -2.85 -27.06 -11.54
CA ALA A 150 -3.64 -27.92 -10.67
C ALA A 150 -4.55 -27.13 -9.71
N LEU A 151 -4.06 -26.01 -9.14
CA LEU A 151 -4.86 -25.14 -8.29
C LEU A 151 -6.01 -24.46 -9.08
N ALA A 152 -5.77 -24.05 -10.32
CA ALA A 152 -6.79 -23.45 -11.18
C ALA A 152 -7.92 -24.42 -11.50
N ASP A 153 -7.55 -25.67 -11.76
CA ASP A 153 -8.47 -26.76 -12.13
C ASP A 153 -9.05 -27.51 -10.92
N LEU A 154 -8.74 -27.04 -9.70
CA LEU A 154 -9.13 -27.70 -8.44
C LEU A 154 -8.66 -29.15 -8.34
N HIS A 155 -7.46 -29.43 -8.83
CA HIS A 155 -6.81 -30.73 -8.68
C HIS A 155 -5.85 -30.74 -7.48
N PRO A 156 -5.59 -31.93 -6.89
CA PRO A 156 -4.68 -32.05 -5.77
C PRO A 156 -3.26 -31.55 -6.05
N GLN A 157 -2.66 -30.90 -5.06
CA GLN A 157 -1.28 -30.44 -5.11
C GLN A 157 -0.31 -31.62 -4.91
N THR A 158 0.28 -32.12 -5.99
CA THR A 158 1.09 -33.35 -5.97
C THR A 158 2.60 -33.13 -6.09
N ILE A 159 3.05 -31.87 -6.24
CA ILE A 159 4.49 -31.57 -6.37
C ILE A 159 5.26 -32.18 -5.20
N ASN A 160 6.29 -32.99 -5.56
CA ASN A 160 7.27 -33.53 -4.65
C ASN A 160 8.66 -33.36 -5.26
N LEU A 161 9.42 -32.42 -4.73
CA LEU A 161 10.78 -32.05 -5.18
C LEU A 161 11.84 -32.40 -4.13
N ASN A 162 11.40 -32.80 -2.94
CA ASN A 162 12.28 -33.16 -1.83
C ASN A 162 11.72 -34.41 -1.15
N GLU A 163 12.32 -35.57 -1.43
CA GLU A 163 11.89 -36.86 -0.88
C GLU A 163 12.08 -36.95 0.63
N ASP A 164 13.04 -36.21 1.19
CA ASP A 164 13.29 -36.12 2.63
C ASP A 164 12.39 -35.10 3.33
N GLY A 165 11.55 -34.41 2.58
CA GLY A 165 10.64 -33.38 3.07
C GLY A 165 9.63 -33.95 4.07
N LYS A 166 9.34 -33.19 5.12
CA LYS A 166 8.49 -33.60 6.24
C LYS A 166 7.06 -33.11 6.15
N TYR A 167 6.80 -32.13 5.31
CA TYR A 167 5.50 -31.46 5.15
C TYR A 167 5.40 -30.82 3.77
N ARG A 168 4.19 -30.43 3.39
CA ARG A 168 3.96 -29.50 2.27
C ARG A 168 3.78 -28.11 2.82
N LEU A 169 4.38 -27.11 2.17
CA LEU A 169 4.34 -25.72 2.59
C LEU A 169 3.75 -24.87 1.48
N PHE A 170 2.78 -24.05 1.84
CA PHE A 170 2.16 -23.08 0.93
C PHE A 170 2.09 -21.71 1.59
N ARG A 171 2.02 -20.67 0.79
CA ARG A 171 1.89 -19.29 1.21
C ARG A 171 0.64 -18.69 0.59
N ILE A 172 -0.22 -18.09 1.41
CA ILE A 172 -1.50 -17.52 1.01
C ILE A 172 -1.75 -16.18 1.72
N GLY A 173 -2.72 -15.42 1.23
CA GLY A 173 -3.14 -14.16 1.84
C GLY A 173 -2.01 -13.14 1.90
N ASP A 174 -1.95 -12.40 2.99
CA ASP A 174 -0.97 -11.33 3.17
C ASP A 174 0.49 -11.81 3.23
N ALA A 175 0.71 -13.10 3.46
CA ALA A 175 2.05 -13.68 3.31
C ALA A 175 2.52 -13.72 1.85
N VAL A 176 1.62 -13.63 0.86
CA VAL A 176 1.95 -13.50 -0.57
C VAL A 176 1.99 -12.04 -0.99
N ALA A 177 0.90 -11.33 -0.74
CA ALA A 177 0.74 -9.90 -1.04
C ALA A 177 -0.40 -9.35 -0.20
N SER A 178 -0.16 -8.25 0.50
CA SER A 178 -1.19 -7.59 1.29
C SER A 178 -2.29 -7.05 0.37
N ARG A 179 -3.54 -7.46 0.64
CA ARG A 179 -4.73 -7.03 -0.12
C ARG A 179 -5.87 -6.77 0.85
N ASN A 180 -6.80 -7.71 0.96
CA ASN A 180 -7.94 -7.61 1.86
C ASN A 180 -8.35 -8.99 2.38
N VAL A 181 -9.20 -9.00 3.40
CA VAL A 181 -9.64 -10.24 4.04
C VAL A 181 -10.37 -11.20 3.08
N HIS A 182 -11.08 -10.67 2.09
CA HIS A 182 -11.77 -11.49 1.09
C HIS A 182 -10.79 -12.28 0.24
N ALA A 183 -9.70 -11.64 -0.22
CA ALA A 183 -8.64 -12.29 -0.97
C ALA A 183 -7.97 -13.39 -0.15
N ALA A 184 -7.63 -13.11 1.11
CA ALA A 184 -7.03 -14.09 2.01
C ALA A 184 -7.92 -15.31 2.25
N MET A 185 -9.21 -15.08 2.51
CA MET A 185 -10.20 -16.15 2.69
C MET A 185 -10.42 -16.97 1.42
N PHE A 186 -10.46 -16.30 0.26
CA PHE A 186 -10.62 -16.97 -1.02
C PHE A 186 -9.43 -17.88 -1.35
N GLU A 187 -8.21 -17.40 -1.16
CA GLU A 187 -7.00 -18.20 -1.38
C GLU A 187 -6.91 -19.38 -0.41
N ALA A 188 -7.20 -19.16 0.88
CA ALA A 188 -7.26 -20.23 1.87
C ALA A 188 -8.26 -21.30 1.46
N ARG A 189 -9.47 -20.90 1.08
CA ARG A 189 -10.51 -21.85 0.64
C ARG A 189 -10.05 -22.64 -0.59
N ARG A 190 -9.55 -21.95 -1.63
CA ARG A 190 -9.10 -22.62 -2.85
C ARG A 190 -8.02 -23.67 -2.57
N LEU A 191 -7.02 -23.29 -1.79
CA LEU A 191 -5.93 -24.21 -1.46
C LEU A 191 -6.44 -25.39 -0.63
N CYS A 192 -7.26 -25.16 0.40
CA CYS A 192 -7.78 -26.23 1.26
C CYS A 192 -8.74 -27.21 0.54
N MET A 193 -9.27 -26.85 -0.61
CA MET A 193 -10.11 -27.76 -1.42
C MET A 193 -9.30 -28.77 -2.23
N VAL A 194 -7.99 -28.60 -2.35
CA VAL A 194 -7.11 -29.40 -3.21
C VAL A 194 -5.99 -30.13 -2.43
N PHE A 195 -6.19 -30.27 -1.12
CA PHE A 195 -5.36 -31.13 -0.26
C PHE A 195 -5.82 -32.59 -0.31
#